data_1500240ede66466cc74fa9d368873ddb
#
_entry.id   1500240ede66466cc74fa9d368873ddb
#
_cell.length_a   1.000
_cell.length_b   1.000
_cell.length_c   1.000
_cell.angle_alpha   90.00
_cell.angle_beta   90.00
_cell.angle_gamma   90.00
#
_symmetry.space_group_name_H-M   'P 1'
#
loop_
_entity.id
_entity.type
_entity.pdbx_description
1 polymer ?
#
loop_
_entity_poly.entity_id
_entity_poly.type
_entity_poly.pdbx_seq_one_letter_code
_entity_poly.pdbx_strand_id
1 'polypeptide(L)'
;VKAIGIQLSEKHTKQAVDYATNQGLDWVALTNGIRWMLYRIHFKKPIEAKLVAEFDLLSTDLKSESDLEKVYLISREGLIRGAVVEFSEKQNATSKYLIAALLLHDEDVVAGIRRELRKVTGILVEPTVIAEVLRNEIIKREALEGEEATQSERRVLKENRRGKVEVPQPTEAAAPAASVAASGDGDQSDGPQN
;
A
#
# COMPACT_ATOMS: atom_id res chain seq x y z
N VAL A 1 -9.30 -30.08 -6.62
CA VAL A 1 -8.78 -30.52 -7.93
C VAL A 1 -9.91 -31.15 -8.73
N LYS A 2 -9.97 -30.92 -10.04
CA LYS A 2 -10.89 -31.52 -10.99
C LYS A 2 -10.10 -32.36 -12.01
N ALA A 3 -10.79 -33.24 -12.73
CA ALA A 3 -10.15 -34.03 -13.78
C ALA A 3 -9.68 -33.13 -14.94
N ILE A 4 -8.61 -33.54 -15.63
CA ILE A 4 -7.91 -32.74 -16.66
C ILE A 4 -8.81 -32.33 -17.86
N GLY A 5 -9.80 -33.15 -18.21
CA GLY A 5 -10.76 -32.83 -19.28
C GLY A 5 -11.92 -31.92 -18.87
N ILE A 6 -12.00 -31.52 -17.61
CA ILE A 6 -13.11 -30.71 -17.10
C ILE A 6 -12.78 -29.23 -17.27
N GLN A 7 -13.66 -28.50 -17.97
CA GLN A 7 -13.60 -27.05 -18.01
C GLN A 7 -14.01 -26.46 -16.64
N LEU A 8 -13.15 -25.65 -16.06
CA LEU A 8 -13.45 -24.98 -14.80
C LEU A 8 -14.55 -23.93 -15.01
N SER A 9 -15.53 -23.92 -14.11
CA SER A 9 -16.71 -23.06 -14.16
C SER A 9 -16.99 -22.42 -12.81
N GLU A 10 -17.87 -21.42 -12.77
CA GLU A 10 -18.30 -20.77 -11.53
C GLU A 10 -18.85 -21.75 -10.48
N LYS A 11 -19.53 -22.82 -10.90
CA LYS A 11 -20.01 -23.88 -9.99
C LYS A 11 -18.83 -24.53 -9.26
N HIS A 12 -17.70 -24.76 -9.93
CA HIS A 12 -16.51 -25.35 -9.33
C HIS A 12 -15.83 -24.35 -8.40
N THR A 13 -15.80 -23.06 -8.77
CA THR A 13 -15.29 -21.97 -7.92
C THR A 13 -16.11 -21.88 -6.64
N LYS A 14 -17.44 -21.83 -6.75
CA LYS A 14 -18.32 -21.79 -5.58
C LYS A 14 -18.08 -22.96 -4.65
N GLN A 15 -18.03 -24.19 -5.17
CA GLN A 15 -17.75 -25.39 -4.38
C GLN A 15 -16.41 -25.33 -3.65
N ALA A 16 -15.36 -24.81 -4.32
CA ALA A 16 -14.03 -24.68 -3.72
C ALA A 16 -14.01 -23.61 -2.61
N VAL A 17 -14.69 -22.49 -2.83
CA VAL A 17 -14.86 -21.39 -1.87
C VAL A 17 -15.66 -21.85 -0.66
N ASP A 18 -16.80 -22.52 -0.85
CA ASP A 18 -17.62 -23.05 0.23
C ASP A 18 -16.83 -24.02 1.11
N TYR A 19 -16.02 -24.89 0.49
CA TYR A 19 -15.15 -25.81 1.23
C TYR A 19 -14.10 -25.07 2.05
N ALA A 20 -13.39 -24.10 1.43
CA ALA A 20 -12.37 -23.30 2.12
C ALA A 20 -12.97 -22.52 3.28
N THR A 21 -14.14 -21.92 3.08
CA THR A 21 -14.88 -21.15 4.09
C THR A 21 -15.24 -22.02 5.28
N ASN A 22 -15.76 -23.24 5.05
CA ASN A 22 -16.13 -24.16 6.11
C ASN A 22 -14.93 -24.67 6.92
N GLN A 23 -13.73 -24.65 6.30
CA GLN A 23 -12.49 -25.05 6.96
C GLN A 23 -11.70 -23.85 7.55
N GLY A 24 -12.20 -22.62 7.38
CA GLY A 24 -11.52 -21.40 7.85
C GLY A 24 -10.22 -21.11 7.11
N LEU A 25 -10.12 -21.51 5.82
CA LEU A 25 -8.92 -21.33 5.02
C LEU A 25 -8.97 -20.00 4.27
N ASP A 26 -7.92 -19.19 4.39
CA ASP A 26 -7.80 -17.90 3.70
C ASP A 26 -7.53 -18.04 2.19
N TRP A 27 -7.03 -19.17 1.76
CA TRP A 27 -6.61 -19.42 0.41
C TRP A 27 -7.18 -20.71 -0.16
N VAL A 28 -7.54 -20.68 -1.45
CA VAL A 28 -7.96 -21.87 -2.18
C VAL A 28 -7.39 -21.86 -3.59
N ALA A 29 -6.87 -23.00 -4.01
CA ALA A 29 -6.46 -23.27 -5.38
C ALA A 29 -7.46 -24.20 -6.05
N LEU A 30 -8.06 -23.76 -7.16
CA LEU A 30 -8.90 -24.58 -8.04
C LEU A 30 -8.12 -24.90 -9.30
N THR A 31 -8.02 -26.18 -9.63
CA THR A 31 -7.29 -26.63 -10.83
C THR A 31 -7.88 -27.88 -11.43
N ASN A 32 -7.69 -28.05 -12.74
CA ASN A 32 -7.88 -29.30 -13.49
C ASN A 32 -6.53 -29.91 -13.94
N GLY A 33 -5.40 -29.44 -13.35
CA GLY A 33 -4.06 -29.84 -13.73
C GLY A 33 -3.41 -28.97 -14.82
N ILE A 34 -4.21 -28.35 -15.71
CA ILE A 34 -3.75 -27.44 -16.75
C ILE A 34 -4.01 -25.99 -16.33
N ARG A 35 -5.26 -25.63 -16.07
CA ARG A 35 -5.66 -24.32 -15.63
C ARG A 35 -5.61 -24.24 -14.11
N TRP A 36 -5.03 -23.16 -13.59
CA TRP A 36 -4.90 -22.87 -12.18
C TRP A 36 -5.53 -21.53 -11.84
N MET A 37 -6.31 -21.50 -10.78
CA MET A 37 -7.00 -20.31 -10.28
C MET A 37 -6.79 -20.25 -8.78
N LEU A 38 -6.13 -19.20 -8.29
CA LEU A 38 -5.84 -18.96 -6.88
C LEU A 38 -6.76 -17.86 -6.35
N TYR A 39 -7.50 -18.19 -5.29
CA TYR A 39 -8.44 -17.25 -4.66
C TYR A 39 -8.04 -16.97 -3.23
N ARG A 40 -8.19 -15.71 -2.83
CA ARG A 40 -8.17 -15.28 -1.44
C ARG A 40 -9.59 -15.18 -0.92
N ILE A 41 -9.85 -15.76 0.24
CA ILE A 41 -11.14 -15.71 0.93
C ILE A 41 -11.12 -14.55 1.93
N HIS A 42 -12.09 -13.66 1.82
CA HIS A 42 -12.31 -12.58 2.76
C HIS A 42 -13.51 -12.92 3.62
N PHE A 43 -13.28 -13.19 4.93
CA PHE A 43 -14.32 -13.51 5.91
C PHE A 43 -15.09 -12.26 6.39
N LYS A 44 -15.43 -11.38 5.46
CA LYS A 44 -16.36 -10.28 5.70
C LYS A 44 -17.81 -10.75 5.49
N LYS A 45 -18.77 -9.96 5.87
CA LYS A 45 -20.20 -10.23 5.56
C LYS A 45 -20.64 -9.29 4.44
N PRO A 46 -20.95 -9.82 3.24
CA PRO A 46 -20.89 -11.24 2.81
C PRO A 46 -19.46 -11.75 2.64
N ILE A 47 -19.27 -13.08 2.69
CA ILE A 47 -17.97 -13.71 2.39
C ILE A 47 -17.66 -13.54 0.91
N GLU A 48 -16.48 -13.07 0.60
CA GLU A 48 -16.03 -12.80 -0.75
C GLU A 48 -14.80 -13.63 -1.09
N ALA A 49 -14.74 -14.11 -2.33
CA ALA A 49 -13.57 -14.77 -2.88
C ALA A 49 -12.98 -13.91 -4.01
N LYS A 50 -11.78 -13.39 -3.81
CA LYS A 50 -11.07 -12.58 -4.81
C LYS A 50 -10.10 -13.47 -5.60
N LEU A 51 -10.21 -13.49 -6.93
CA LEU A 51 -9.23 -14.13 -7.81
C LEU A 51 -7.92 -13.34 -7.74
N VAL A 52 -6.84 -14.00 -7.31
CA VAL A 52 -5.51 -13.40 -7.15
C VAL A 52 -4.62 -13.72 -8.34
N ALA A 53 -4.63 -14.99 -8.81
CA ALA A 53 -3.87 -15.40 -9.96
C ALA A 53 -4.64 -16.44 -10.78
N GLU A 54 -4.49 -16.34 -12.09
CA GLU A 54 -5.00 -17.30 -13.05
C GLU A 54 -3.97 -17.52 -14.15
N PHE A 55 -3.71 -18.76 -14.49
CA PHE A 55 -2.80 -19.14 -15.58
C PHE A 55 -3.09 -20.54 -16.09
N ASP A 56 -2.63 -20.80 -17.31
CA ASP A 56 -2.71 -22.10 -17.98
C ASP A 56 -1.28 -22.59 -18.24
N LEU A 57 -0.95 -23.76 -17.69
CA LEU A 57 0.41 -24.32 -17.79
C LEU A 57 0.85 -24.62 -19.23
N LEU A 58 -0.09 -24.88 -20.14
CA LEU A 58 0.25 -25.19 -21.54
C LEU A 58 0.55 -23.91 -22.34
N SER A 59 0.00 -22.76 -21.92
CA SER A 59 0.22 -21.48 -22.57
C SER A 59 1.27 -20.60 -21.87
N THR A 60 1.86 -21.09 -20.78
CA THR A 60 2.88 -20.38 -20.00
C THR A 60 4.18 -20.24 -20.80
N ASP A 61 4.67 -19.01 -20.98
CA ASP A 61 5.99 -18.74 -21.54
C ASP A 61 7.05 -18.71 -20.41
N LEU A 62 7.88 -19.75 -20.36
CA LEU A 62 8.97 -19.85 -19.38
C LEU A 62 10.07 -18.80 -19.53
N LYS A 63 10.05 -17.96 -20.55
CA LYS A 63 10.93 -16.80 -20.73
C LYS A 63 10.32 -15.52 -20.18
N SER A 64 9.00 -15.51 -19.92
CA SER A 64 8.28 -14.40 -19.34
C SER A 64 8.43 -14.42 -17.81
N GLU A 65 9.02 -13.36 -17.23
CA GLU A 65 9.14 -13.21 -15.79
C GLU A 65 7.77 -13.23 -15.09
N SER A 66 6.77 -12.59 -15.68
CA SER A 66 5.39 -12.57 -15.17
C SER A 66 4.75 -13.97 -15.12
N ASP A 67 5.02 -14.81 -16.11
CA ASP A 67 4.47 -16.16 -16.14
C ASP A 67 5.21 -17.10 -15.20
N LEU A 68 6.54 -16.94 -15.09
CA LEU A 68 7.34 -17.65 -14.09
C LEU A 68 6.91 -17.30 -12.67
N GLU A 69 6.64 -16.02 -12.39
CA GLU A 69 6.12 -15.58 -11.08
C GLU A 69 4.82 -16.31 -10.73
N LYS A 70 3.87 -16.43 -11.68
CA LYS A 70 2.61 -17.17 -11.45
C LYS A 70 2.83 -18.67 -11.20
N VAL A 71 3.68 -19.32 -11.99
CA VAL A 71 4.01 -20.75 -11.78
C VAL A 71 4.70 -20.96 -10.44
N TYR A 72 5.57 -20.03 -10.04
CA TYR A 72 6.23 -20.09 -8.74
C TYR A 72 5.25 -20.10 -7.56
N LEU A 73 4.08 -19.43 -7.67
CA LEU A 73 3.06 -19.41 -6.61
C LEU A 73 2.57 -20.80 -6.20
N ILE A 74 2.58 -21.77 -7.13
CA ILE A 74 2.12 -23.14 -6.88
C ILE A 74 3.27 -24.12 -6.62
N SER A 75 4.51 -23.66 -6.74
CA SER A 75 5.67 -24.47 -6.41
C SER A 75 5.76 -24.74 -4.91
N ARG A 76 6.45 -25.82 -4.52
CA ARG A 76 6.70 -26.12 -3.11
C ARG A 76 7.41 -24.98 -2.40
N GLU A 77 8.42 -24.40 -3.03
CA GLU A 77 9.22 -23.29 -2.51
C GLU A 77 8.37 -22.02 -2.35
N GLY A 78 7.55 -21.71 -3.35
CA GLY A 78 6.63 -20.57 -3.31
C GLY A 78 5.60 -20.70 -2.20
N LEU A 79 5.02 -21.88 -2.02
CA LEU A 79 4.05 -22.14 -0.95
C LEU A 79 4.68 -22.03 0.43
N ILE A 80 5.89 -22.58 0.65
CA ILE A 80 6.60 -22.50 1.93
C ILE A 80 6.98 -21.06 2.28
N ARG A 81 7.38 -20.24 1.28
CA ARG A 81 7.74 -18.84 1.47
C ARG A 81 6.54 -17.90 1.56
N GLY A 82 5.34 -18.37 1.30
CA GLY A 82 4.15 -17.52 1.27
C GLY A 82 4.09 -16.58 0.07
N ALA A 83 4.70 -16.97 -1.07
CA ALA A 83 4.79 -16.15 -2.27
C ALA A 83 3.43 -15.63 -2.77
N VAL A 84 2.35 -16.40 -2.56
CA VAL A 84 0.99 -15.99 -2.93
C VAL A 84 0.52 -14.78 -2.13
N VAL A 85 0.96 -14.62 -0.89
CA VAL A 85 0.63 -13.47 -0.05
C VAL A 85 1.35 -12.22 -0.58
N GLU A 86 2.68 -12.31 -0.79
CA GLU A 86 3.49 -11.22 -1.35
C GLU A 86 2.97 -10.79 -2.73
N PHE A 87 2.63 -11.73 -3.59
CA PHE A 87 2.04 -11.45 -4.91
C PHE A 87 0.72 -10.68 -4.78
N SER A 88 -0.17 -11.12 -3.89
CA SER A 88 -1.44 -10.44 -3.63
C SER A 88 -1.23 -9.03 -3.06
N GLU A 89 -0.27 -8.85 -2.17
CA GLU A 89 0.06 -7.54 -1.60
C GLU A 89 0.64 -6.59 -2.66
N LYS A 90 1.54 -7.09 -3.53
CA LYS A 90 2.08 -6.34 -4.66
C LYS A 90 0.98 -5.90 -5.62
N GLN A 91 0.05 -6.79 -5.98
CA GLN A 91 -1.12 -6.44 -6.80
C GLN A 91 -2.00 -5.36 -6.14
N ASN A 92 -2.24 -5.48 -4.83
CA ASN A 92 -3.04 -4.49 -4.10
C ASN A 92 -2.32 -3.14 -4.01
N ALA A 93 -0.99 -3.14 -3.84
CA ALA A 93 -0.16 -1.94 -3.81
C ALA A 93 -0.12 -1.20 -5.17
N THR A 94 -0.25 -1.94 -6.28
CA THR A 94 -0.27 -1.38 -7.65
C THR A 94 -1.69 -1.31 -8.23
N SER A 95 -2.72 -1.40 -7.38
CA SER A 95 -4.11 -1.37 -7.87
C SER A 95 -4.48 0.00 -8.45
N LYS A 96 -5.29 0.00 -9.51
CA LYS A 96 -5.84 1.22 -10.12
C LYS A 96 -6.53 2.13 -9.10
N TYR A 97 -7.18 1.56 -8.11
CA TYR A 97 -7.89 2.27 -7.06
C TYR A 97 -6.94 3.02 -6.12
N LEU A 98 -5.85 2.37 -5.70
CA LEU A 98 -4.88 3.01 -4.82
C LEU A 98 -4.08 4.09 -5.55
N ILE A 99 -3.69 3.84 -6.80
CA ILE A 99 -3.00 4.83 -7.64
C ILE A 99 -3.92 6.04 -7.87
N ALA A 100 -5.19 5.82 -8.22
CA ALA A 100 -6.16 6.90 -8.39
C ALA A 100 -6.35 7.71 -7.10
N ALA A 101 -6.45 7.03 -5.95
CA ALA A 101 -6.57 7.70 -4.66
C ALA A 101 -5.33 8.55 -4.32
N LEU A 102 -4.11 8.05 -4.57
CA LEU A 102 -2.87 8.82 -4.39
C LEU A 102 -2.84 10.06 -5.28
N LEU A 103 -3.16 9.91 -6.57
CA LEU A 103 -3.16 11.04 -7.51
C LEU A 103 -4.14 12.14 -7.13
N LEU A 104 -5.27 11.80 -6.48
CA LEU A 104 -6.32 12.77 -6.14
C LEU A 104 -6.21 13.35 -4.73
N HIS A 105 -5.69 12.58 -3.79
CA HIS A 105 -5.81 12.91 -2.37
C HIS A 105 -4.48 13.02 -1.63
N ASP A 106 -3.36 12.58 -2.24
CA ASP A 106 -2.04 12.74 -1.63
C ASP A 106 -1.49 14.13 -1.96
N GLU A 107 -1.25 14.93 -0.91
CA GLU A 107 -0.82 16.33 -1.05
C GLU A 107 0.57 16.44 -1.70
N ASP A 108 1.48 15.53 -1.38
CA ASP A 108 2.86 15.53 -1.91
C ASP A 108 2.88 15.14 -3.38
N VAL A 109 2.03 14.18 -3.78
CA VAL A 109 1.87 13.77 -5.19
C VAL A 109 1.32 14.93 -6.01
N VAL A 110 0.24 15.57 -5.55
CA VAL A 110 -0.36 16.74 -6.25
C VAL A 110 0.61 17.91 -6.31
N ALA A 111 1.34 18.18 -5.22
CA ALA A 111 2.37 19.22 -5.19
C ALA A 111 3.54 18.89 -6.13
N GLY A 112 3.91 17.60 -6.24
CA GLY A 112 4.89 17.13 -7.22
C GLY A 112 4.47 17.41 -8.65
N ILE A 113 3.24 17.06 -9.03
CA ILE A 113 2.67 17.33 -10.36
C ILE A 113 2.66 18.83 -10.63
N ARG A 114 2.20 19.64 -9.67
CA ARG A 114 2.18 21.11 -9.78
C ARG A 114 3.57 21.71 -10.04
N ARG A 115 4.57 21.20 -9.33
CA ARG A 115 5.97 21.64 -9.50
C ARG A 115 6.50 21.33 -10.89
N GLU A 116 6.25 20.13 -11.39
CA GLU A 116 6.71 19.73 -12.73
C GLU A 116 5.94 20.49 -13.84
N LEU A 117 4.64 20.69 -13.69
CA LEU A 117 3.85 21.54 -14.61
C LEU A 117 4.42 22.96 -14.70
N ARG A 118 4.79 23.57 -13.56
CA ARG A 118 5.41 24.90 -13.54
C ARG A 118 6.75 24.92 -14.27
N LYS A 119 7.57 23.89 -14.13
CA LYS A 119 8.85 23.79 -14.85
C LYS A 119 8.66 23.74 -16.37
N VAL A 120 7.68 22.96 -16.82
CA VAL A 120 7.43 22.76 -18.25
C VAL A 120 6.73 23.96 -18.90
N THR A 121 5.76 24.56 -18.21
CA THR A 121 4.87 25.58 -18.78
C THR A 121 5.19 27.02 -18.32
N GLY A 122 5.94 27.18 -17.24
CA GLY A 122 6.13 28.46 -16.56
C GLY A 122 4.91 28.94 -15.76
N ILE A 123 3.80 28.25 -15.80
CA ILE A 123 2.51 28.67 -15.20
C ILE A 123 2.31 27.96 -13.86
N LEU A 124 1.83 28.71 -12.86
CA LEU A 124 1.43 28.18 -11.57
C LEU A 124 -0.05 27.78 -11.62
N VAL A 125 -0.33 26.48 -11.53
CA VAL A 125 -1.69 25.92 -11.54
C VAL A 125 -2.14 25.61 -10.12
N GLU A 126 -3.41 25.88 -9.81
CA GLU A 126 -3.98 25.54 -8.51
C GLU A 126 -4.15 24.01 -8.34
N PRO A 127 -3.91 23.46 -7.12
CA PRO A 127 -4.05 22.02 -6.86
C PRO A 127 -5.43 21.47 -7.19
N THR A 128 -6.47 22.25 -6.96
CA THR A 128 -7.88 21.89 -7.27
C THR A 128 -8.10 21.65 -8.76
N VAL A 129 -7.52 22.48 -9.62
CA VAL A 129 -7.61 22.35 -11.08
C VAL A 129 -6.91 21.06 -11.53
N ILE A 130 -5.74 20.76 -10.95
CA ILE A 130 -5.02 19.52 -11.23
C ILE A 130 -5.89 18.30 -10.85
N ALA A 131 -6.48 18.34 -9.65
CA ALA A 131 -7.34 17.25 -9.18
C ALA A 131 -8.61 17.08 -10.05
N GLU A 132 -9.20 18.17 -10.54
CA GLU A 132 -10.34 18.12 -11.47
C GLU A 132 -9.97 17.50 -12.81
N VAL A 133 -8.86 17.89 -13.41
CA VAL A 133 -8.37 17.28 -14.66
C VAL A 133 -8.05 15.79 -14.47
N LEU A 134 -7.36 15.44 -13.37
CA LEU A 134 -7.08 14.04 -13.07
C LEU A 134 -8.37 13.23 -12.94
N ARG A 135 -9.37 13.73 -12.21
CA ARG A 135 -10.64 13.04 -11.96
C ARG A 135 -11.49 12.89 -13.20
N ASN A 136 -11.60 13.93 -14.01
CA ASN A 136 -12.59 14.00 -15.09
C ASN A 136 -12.03 13.53 -16.42
N GLU A 137 -10.72 13.72 -16.67
CA GLU A 137 -10.14 13.50 -17.99
C GLU A 137 -9.14 12.35 -18.03
N ILE A 138 -8.43 12.08 -16.92
CA ILE A 138 -7.30 11.14 -16.93
C ILE A 138 -7.67 9.81 -16.27
N ILE A 139 -8.28 9.86 -15.08
CA ILE A 139 -8.62 8.67 -14.32
C ILE A 139 -9.92 8.06 -14.84
N LYS A 140 -9.86 6.79 -15.23
CA LYS A 140 -11.08 6.09 -15.65
C LYS A 140 -12.08 6.01 -14.50
N ARG A 141 -13.35 6.27 -14.80
CA ARG A 141 -14.46 6.26 -13.83
C ARG A 141 -14.52 5.00 -12.98
N GLU A 142 -14.26 3.85 -13.57
CA GLU A 142 -14.20 2.55 -12.87
C GLU A 142 -13.12 2.44 -11.78
N ALA A 143 -12.10 3.32 -11.78
CA ALA A 143 -11.09 3.40 -10.74
C ALA A 143 -11.51 4.31 -9.55
N LEU A 144 -12.59 5.05 -9.70
CA LEU A 144 -13.14 5.97 -8.69
C LEU A 144 -14.39 5.42 -8.02
N GLU A 145 -14.98 4.36 -8.56
CA GLU A 145 -16.25 3.80 -8.10
C GLU A 145 -16.05 2.44 -7.40
N GLY A 146 -16.96 2.14 -6.48
CA GLY A 146 -16.99 0.86 -5.77
C GLY A 146 -16.29 0.88 -4.41
N GLU A 147 -16.37 -0.27 -3.73
CA GLU A 147 -15.85 -0.42 -2.36
C GLU A 147 -14.33 -0.32 -2.31
N GLU A 148 -13.63 -0.89 -3.30
CA GLU A 148 -12.16 -0.84 -3.37
C GLU A 148 -11.63 0.59 -3.56
N ALA A 149 -12.34 1.44 -4.33
CA ALA A 149 -12.02 2.85 -4.47
C ALA A 149 -12.18 3.59 -3.14
N THR A 150 -13.31 3.41 -2.46
CA THR A 150 -13.59 4.02 -1.16
C THR A 150 -12.59 3.59 -0.08
N GLN A 151 -12.19 2.32 -0.06
CA GLN A 151 -11.18 1.81 0.88
C GLN A 151 -9.80 2.41 0.60
N SER A 152 -9.42 2.53 -0.68
CA SER A 152 -8.15 3.13 -1.10
C SER A 152 -8.08 4.61 -0.74
N GLU A 153 -9.15 5.37 -0.97
CA GLU A 153 -9.26 6.77 -0.57
C GLU A 153 -9.07 6.94 0.96
N ARG A 154 -9.80 6.16 1.76
CA ARG A 154 -9.67 6.20 3.22
C ARG A 154 -8.26 5.87 3.69
N ARG A 155 -7.57 4.95 3.02
CA ARG A 155 -6.19 4.58 3.33
C ARG A 155 -5.23 5.74 3.10
N VAL A 156 -5.31 6.40 1.95
CA VAL A 156 -4.47 7.57 1.61
C VAL A 156 -4.73 8.72 2.58
N LEU A 157 -6.00 9.08 2.82
CA LEU A 157 -6.36 10.15 3.74
C LEU A 157 -5.89 9.89 5.19
N LYS A 158 -5.85 8.62 5.62
CA LYS A 158 -5.35 8.23 6.94
C LYS A 158 -3.83 8.42 7.04
N GLU A 159 -3.08 8.05 5.99
CA GLU A 159 -1.62 8.24 5.98
C GLU A 159 -1.24 9.71 5.93
N ASN A 160 -1.93 10.53 5.13
CA ASN A 160 -1.70 11.99 5.12
C ASN A 160 -1.87 12.64 6.50
N ARG A 161 -2.85 12.15 7.29
CA ARG A 161 -3.03 12.63 8.67
C ARG A 161 -1.90 12.21 9.59
N ARG A 162 -1.36 11.01 9.43
CA ARG A 162 -0.23 10.49 10.23
C ARG A 162 1.05 11.24 9.93
N GLY A 163 1.37 11.48 8.66
CA GLY A 163 2.55 12.25 8.24
C GLY A 163 2.57 13.68 8.78
N LYS A 164 1.39 14.29 9.03
CA LYS A 164 1.28 15.64 9.61
C LYS A 164 1.50 15.67 11.13
N VAL A 165 1.34 14.56 11.84
CA VAL A 165 1.46 14.49 13.33
C VAL A 165 2.90 14.21 13.77
N GLU A 166 3.78 13.74 12.90
CA GLU A 166 5.13 13.27 13.22
C GLU A 166 6.25 14.29 13.02
N VAL A 167 5.95 15.60 12.87
CA VAL A 167 6.95 16.66 12.92
C VAL A 167 7.09 17.14 14.36
N PRO A 168 8.13 16.74 15.13
CA PRO A 168 8.40 17.32 16.43
C PRO A 168 8.72 18.80 16.22
N GLN A 169 7.96 19.67 16.84
CA GLN A 169 8.35 21.09 16.96
C GLN A 169 9.71 21.15 17.65
N PRO A 170 10.68 21.93 17.15
CA PRO A 170 11.93 22.16 17.87
C PRO A 170 11.55 22.82 19.19
N THR A 171 11.83 22.13 20.28
CA THR A 171 11.73 22.69 21.63
C THR A 171 12.73 23.84 21.69
N GLU A 172 12.24 25.04 21.75
CA GLU A 172 13.00 26.25 22.00
C GLU A 172 13.70 26.07 23.37
N ALA A 173 15.02 25.84 23.30
CA ALA A 173 15.84 25.69 24.49
C ALA A 173 15.83 27.00 25.27
N ALA A 174 15.24 26.98 26.43
CA ALA A 174 15.26 28.07 27.41
C ALA A 174 16.70 28.47 27.70
N ALA A 175 17.05 29.69 27.40
CA ALA A 175 18.31 30.32 27.80
C ALA A 175 18.41 30.36 29.34
N PRO A 176 19.57 30.08 29.96
CA PRO A 176 19.73 30.27 31.39
C PRO A 176 19.88 31.78 31.69
N ALA A 177 18.98 32.26 32.53
CA ALA A 177 19.03 33.61 33.11
C ALA A 177 20.30 33.80 33.94
N ALA A 178 21.09 34.78 33.56
CA ALA A 178 22.21 35.26 34.33
C ALA A 178 21.67 36.05 35.56
N SER A 179 21.86 35.53 36.75
CA SER A 179 21.65 36.22 37.99
C SER A 179 22.97 36.89 38.42
N VAL A 180 22.98 38.20 38.31
CA VAL A 180 23.96 39.07 38.96
C VAL A 180 23.52 39.30 40.36
N ALA A 181 24.37 39.01 41.38
CA ALA A 181 24.27 39.57 42.70
C ALA A 181 25.67 39.88 43.20
N ALA A 182 25.81 41.14 43.56
CA ALA A 182 27.00 41.80 44.04
C ALA A 182 27.24 41.63 45.55
N SER A 183 28.49 41.94 45.90
CA SER A 183 28.96 42.55 47.13
C SER A 183 29.20 41.72 48.40
N GLY A 184 30.36 41.94 48.96
CA GLY A 184 30.66 41.85 50.36
C GLY A 184 32.05 41.26 50.64
N ASP A 185 33.12 42.01 50.58
CA ASP A 185 33.94 42.65 51.60
C ASP A 185 34.38 41.74 52.75
N GLY A 186 35.69 41.85 53.14
CA GLY A 186 36.28 41.35 54.39
C GLY A 186 37.46 40.40 54.19
N ASP A 187 38.65 40.89 54.02
CA ASP A 187 39.69 41.27 54.98
C ASP A 187 40.48 40.11 55.60
N GLN A 188 41.78 40.30 55.49
CA GLN A 188 42.91 39.94 56.39
C GLN A 188 43.41 38.51 56.49
N SER A 189 44.66 38.49 56.06
CA SER A 189 45.89 38.24 56.82
C SER A 189 46.40 36.80 56.87
N ASP A 190 47.57 36.73 56.55
CA ASP A 190 48.81 36.35 57.20
C ASP A 190 49.50 35.12 56.59
N GLY A 191 50.72 35.35 56.14
CA GLY A 191 51.67 34.32 55.81
C GLY A 191 52.34 33.77 57.10
N PRO A 192 53.52 33.18 57.07
CA PRO A 192 54.31 32.56 56.00
C PRO A 192 54.90 31.19 56.42
N GLN A 193 55.81 30.68 55.59
CA GLN A 193 56.89 29.69 55.92
C GLN A 193 56.52 28.20 55.89
N ASN A 194 57.01 27.42 55.07
CA ASN A 194 58.41 26.88 54.94
C ASN A 194 58.57 26.15 53.61
#